data_579fd4f826dd8379566a27a8dcd34490
#
_entry.id   579fd4f826dd8379566a27a8dcd34490
#
_cell.length_a   1.000
_cell.length_b   1.000
_cell.length_c   1.000
_cell.angle_alpha   90.00
_cell.angle_beta   90.00
_cell.angle_gamma   90.00
#
_symmetry.space_group_name_H-M   'P 1'
#
loop_
_entity.id
_entity.type
_entity.pdbx_description
1 polymer ?
#
loop_
_entity_poly.entity_id
_entity_poly.type
_entity_poly.pdbx_seq_one_letter_code
_entity_poly.pdbx_strand_id
1 'polypeptide(L)'
;LDEITFRRAPICSSDLIDAVSKYFKRMSKKRVDGLHLKINTDTLWMIGDFIQLKFLLENLIDEALTYIEGGCLELNIYKEGPFVRFDFIDRRRCYSQEELNQLFYPNLSRMQRQGEEGLRGLEYLVCKQIIREHDEFTGVRGCRMNACQAVDGGFMVWFTIPAK
;
A
#
# COMPACT_ATOMS: atom_id res chain seq x y z
N LEU A 1 -2.73 25.14 12.58
CA LEU A 1 -2.51 23.87 11.86
C LEU A 1 -3.81 23.11 11.81
N ASP A 2 -4.27 22.90 10.61
CA ASP A 2 -5.47 22.11 10.39
C ASP A 2 -5.18 20.65 10.79
N GLU A 3 -5.89 20.19 11.80
CA GLU A 3 -5.82 18.79 12.17
C GLU A 3 -6.39 17.95 11.03
N ILE A 4 -5.61 16.97 10.58
CA ILE A 4 -6.11 16.01 9.61
C ILE A 4 -7.17 15.16 10.29
N THR A 5 -8.41 15.43 9.97
CA THR A 5 -9.53 14.70 10.56
C THR A 5 -9.70 13.37 9.85
N PHE A 6 -9.69 12.27 10.61
CA PHE A 6 -9.99 10.95 10.07
C PHE A 6 -11.47 10.87 9.70
N ARG A 7 -11.76 10.59 8.44
CA ARG A 7 -13.13 10.53 7.91
C ARG A 7 -13.60 9.09 7.81
N ARG A 8 -14.09 8.58 8.93
CA ARG A 8 -14.62 7.22 9.03
C ARG A 8 -15.89 7.08 8.22
N ALA A 9 -15.91 6.14 7.27
CA ALA A 9 -17.07 5.86 6.42
C ALA A 9 -17.01 4.42 5.90
N PRO A 10 -18.17 3.88 5.46
CA PRO A 10 -18.18 2.64 4.69
C PRO A 10 -17.49 2.86 3.34
N ILE A 11 -16.67 1.91 2.94
CA ILE A 11 -15.93 1.93 1.68
C ILE A 11 -16.21 0.64 0.94
N CYS A 12 -16.56 0.76 -0.34
CA CYS A 12 -16.65 -0.38 -1.23
C CYS A 12 -15.31 -0.60 -1.92
N SER A 13 -14.83 -1.84 -1.94
CA SER A 13 -13.57 -2.18 -2.59
C SER A 13 -13.54 -1.77 -4.06
N SER A 14 -14.66 -1.86 -4.78
CA SER A 14 -14.71 -1.48 -6.19
C SER A 14 -14.39 -0.01 -6.43
N ASP A 15 -14.83 0.88 -5.55
CA ASP A 15 -14.53 2.31 -5.67
C ASP A 15 -13.03 2.58 -5.46
N LEU A 16 -12.43 1.90 -4.50
CA LEU A 16 -11.02 2.02 -4.23
C LEU A 16 -10.17 1.47 -5.39
N ILE A 17 -10.56 0.32 -5.94
CA ILE A 17 -9.91 -0.30 -7.09
C ILE A 17 -9.96 0.61 -8.31
N ASP A 18 -11.11 1.22 -8.60
CA ASP A 18 -11.25 2.14 -9.73
C ASP A 18 -10.26 3.29 -9.63
N ALA A 19 -10.17 3.92 -8.46
CA ALA A 19 -9.25 5.03 -8.23
C ALA A 19 -7.79 4.60 -8.40
N VAL A 20 -7.43 3.47 -7.82
CA VAL A 20 -6.06 2.94 -7.86
C VAL A 20 -5.66 2.49 -9.26
N SER A 21 -6.57 1.85 -10.00
CA SER A 21 -6.33 1.43 -11.38
C SER A 21 -6.08 2.62 -12.30
N LYS A 22 -6.86 3.68 -12.16
CA LYS A 22 -6.67 4.91 -12.94
C LYS A 22 -5.32 5.56 -12.62
N TYR A 23 -4.97 5.62 -11.36
CA TYR A 23 -3.68 6.13 -10.92
C TYR A 23 -2.53 5.33 -11.52
N PHE A 24 -2.58 4.01 -11.41
CA PHE A 24 -1.55 3.14 -11.97
C PHE A 24 -1.38 3.34 -13.47
N LYS A 25 -2.48 3.33 -14.22
CA LYS A 25 -2.43 3.53 -15.68
C LYS A 25 -1.77 4.85 -16.06
N ARG A 26 -2.13 5.92 -15.35
CA ARG A 26 -1.58 7.24 -15.63
C ARG A 26 -0.09 7.31 -15.33
N MET A 27 0.33 6.75 -14.19
CA MET A 27 1.72 6.87 -13.72
C MET A 27 2.65 5.88 -14.40
N SER A 28 2.20 4.65 -14.68
CA SER A 28 3.05 3.62 -15.27
C SER A 28 3.42 3.93 -16.72
N LYS A 29 2.51 4.53 -17.48
CA LYS A 29 2.80 4.93 -18.87
C LYS A 29 3.99 5.87 -19.00
N LYS A 30 4.23 6.69 -17.98
CA LYS A 30 5.29 7.69 -18.00
C LYS A 30 6.63 7.17 -17.53
N ARG A 31 6.64 6.06 -16.77
CA ARG A 31 7.82 5.63 -16.01
C ARG A 31 8.34 4.25 -16.36
N VAL A 32 7.45 3.29 -16.56
CA VAL A 32 7.85 1.89 -16.75
C VAL A 32 7.06 1.27 -17.89
N ASP A 33 7.80 0.77 -18.89
CA ASP A 33 7.20 0.03 -19.99
C ASP A 33 6.99 -1.44 -19.61
N GLY A 34 5.85 -2.00 -20.00
CA GLY A 34 5.57 -3.41 -19.78
C GLY A 34 5.28 -3.82 -18.34
N LEU A 35 4.93 -2.87 -17.47
CA LEU A 35 4.50 -3.17 -16.12
C LEU A 35 2.97 -3.25 -16.07
N HIS A 36 2.46 -4.32 -15.47
CA HIS A 36 1.02 -4.58 -15.34
C HIS A 36 0.61 -4.67 -13.88
N LEU A 37 -0.62 -4.26 -13.59
CA LEU A 37 -1.24 -4.42 -12.28
C LEU A 37 -2.41 -5.39 -12.40
N LYS A 38 -2.31 -6.52 -11.71
CA LYS A 38 -3.38 -7.52 -11.62
C LYS A 38 -4.09 -7.37 -10.28
N ILE A 39 -5.40 -7.18 -10.32
CA ILE A 39 -6.21 -7.02 -9.11
C ILE A 39 -7.15 -8.21 -8.98
N ASN A 40 -7.10 -8.88 -7.84
CA ASN A 40 -7.97 -10.01 -7.49
C ASN A 40 -8.79 -9.65 -6.27
N THR A 41 -10.09 -9.54 -6.44
CA THR A 41 -10.99 -9.23 -5.33
C THR A 41 -12.42 -9.58 -5.67
N ASP A 42 -13.19 -9.91 -4.64
CA ASP A 42 -14.65 -9.82 -4.68
C ASP A 42 -15.07 -8.43 -4.22
N THR A 43 -16.32 -8.05 -4.46
CA THR A 43 -16.86 -6.81 -3.93
C THR A 43 -17.01 -6.92 -2.42
N LEU A 44 -16.24 -6.12 -1.69
CA LEU A 44 -16.19 -6.14 -0.24
C LEU A 44 -16.47 -4.74 0.31
N TRP A 45 -17.08 -4.70 1.48
CA TRP A 45 -17.30 -3.47 2.22
C TRP A 45 -16.44 -3.44 3.46
N MET A 46 -15.86 -2.28 3.74
CA MET A 46 -14.98 -2.05 4.88
C MET A 46 -15.27 -0.70 5.51
N ILE A 47 -14.72 -0.46 6.70
CA ILE A 47 -14.83 0.82 7.41
C ILE A 47 -13.44 1.45 7.46
N GLY A 48 -13.35 2.67 6.98
CA GLY A 48 -12.07 3.38 6.99
C GLY A 48 -12.19 4.79 6.42
N ASP A 49 -11.04 5.36 6.09
CA ASP A 49 -10.92 6.65 5.43
C ASP A 49 -10.48 6.41 3.98
N PHE A 50 -11.38 6.66 3.05
CA PHE A 50 -11.14 6.38 1.62
C PHE A 50 -9.92 7.14 1.09
N ILE A 51 -9.81 8.42 1.41
CA ILE A 51 -8.71 9.26 0.89
C ILE A 51 -7.38 8.77 1.42
N GLN A 52 -7.30 8.41 2.69
CA GLN A 52 -6.06 7.89 3.26
C GLN A 52 -5.68 6.52 2.70
N LEU A 53 -6.66 5.63 2.50
CA LEU A 53 -6.38 4.31 1.91
C LEU A 53 -5.96 4.43 0.45
N LYS A 54 -6.60 5.30 -0.30
CA LYS A 54 -6.19 5.62 -1.66
C LYS A 54 -4.75 6.12 -1.69
N PHE A 55 -4.40 7.06 -0.82
CA PHE A 55 -3.05 7.61 -0.71
C PHE A 55 -2.03 6.52 -0.35
N LEU A 56 -2.37 5.62 0.57
CA LEU A 56 -1.52 4.49 0.91
C LEU A 56 -1.20 3.62 -0.31
N LEU A 57 -2.23 3.24 -1.06
CA LEU A 57 -2.05 2.40 -2.25
C LEU A 57 -1.27 3.14 -3.35
N GLU A 58 -1.51 4.42 -3.53
CA GLU A 58 -0.73 5.25 -4.45
C GLU A 58 0.75 5.29 -4.05
N ASN A 59 1.06 5.39 -2.77
CA ASN A 59 2.44 5.35 -2.28
C ASN A 59 3.11 4.01 -2.56
N LEU A 60 2.40 2.90 -2.41
CA LEU A 60 2.93 1.58 -2.74
C LEU A 60 3.22 1.47 -4.24
N ILE A 61 2.35 2.02 -5.08
CA ILE A 61 2.55 2.06 -6.53
C ILE A 61 3.75 2.95 -6.87
N ASP A 62 3.83 4.14 -6.31
CA ASP A 62 4.95 5.06 -6.58
C ASP A 62 6.30 4.43 -6.25
N GLU A 63 6.39 3.72 -5.12
CA GLU A 63 7.61 3.03 -4.75
C GLU A 63 7.93 1.90 -5.75
N ALA A 64 6.92 1.15 -6.19
CA ALA A 64 7.10 0.12 -7.20
C ALA A 64 7.59 0.69 -8.54
N LEU A 65 7.12 1.89 -8.90
CA LEU A 65 7.50 2.55 -10.15
C LEU A 65 8.92 3.15 -10.13
N THR A 66 9.60 3.13 -8.99
CA THR A 66 11.04 3.47 -8.95
C THR A 66 11.91 2.38 -9.58
N TYR A 67 11.36 1.18 -9.77
CA TYR A 67 12.00 0.06 -10.46
C TYR A 67 11.52 0.06 -11.91
N ILE A 68 12.44 0.30 -12.82
CA ILE A 68 12.12 0.51 -14.25
C ILE A 68 11.91 -0.77 -15.05
N GLU A 69 12.01 -1.92 -14.42
CA GLU A 69 11.79 -3.22 -15.09
C GLU A 69 10.30 -3.49 -15.26
N GLY A 70 9.93 -4.08 -16.38
CA GLY A 70 8.59 -4.58 -16.59
C GLY A 70 8.28 -5.79 -15.70
N GLY A 71 7.06 -6.25 -15.75
CA GLY A 71 6.60 -7.38 -14.97
C GLY A 71 5.20 -7.18 -14.44
N CYS A 72 4.88 -7.79 -13.32
CA CYS A 72 3.54 -7.76 -12.76
C CYS A 72 3.54 -7.35 -11.29
N LEU A 73 2.67 -6.38 -10.98
CA LEU A 73 2.24 -6.09 -9.62
C LEU A 73 0.91 -6.78 -9.39
N GLU A 74 0.68 -7.30 -8.19
CA GLU A 74 -0.57 -7.92 -7.82
C GLU A 74 -1.15 -7.21 -6.60
N LEU A 75 -2.46 -7.01 -6.61
CA LEU A 75 -3.21 -6.53 -5.45
C LEU A 75 -4.34 -7.51 -5.18
N ASN A 76 -4.25 -8.23 -4.09
CA ASN A 76 -5.27 -9.18 -3.66
C ASN A 76 -6.01 -8.60 -2.46
N ILE A 77 -7.34 -8.56 -2.55
CA ILE A 77 -8.18 -8.02 -1.49
C ILE A 77 -9.20 -9.09 -1.12
N TYR A 78 -9.21 -9.50 0.13
CA TYR A 78 -10.07 -10.59 0.60
C TYR A 78 -10.43 -10.44 2.07
N LYS A 79 -11.51 -11.07 2.45
CA LYS A 79 -11.96 -11.06 3.84
C LYS A 79 -11.10 -12.04 4.67
N GLU A 80 -10.63 -11.57 5.81
CA GLU A 80 -9.87 -12.36 6.77
C GLU A 80 -10.42 -12.09 8.17
N GLY A 81 -11.29 -12.98 8.65
CA GLY A 81 -11.96 -12.78 9.92
C GLY A 81 -12.77 -11.50 9.96
N PRO A 82 -12.61 -10.65 10.99
CA PRO A 82 -13.32 -9.38 11.08
C PRO A 82 -12.70 -8.26 10.22
N PHE A 83 -11.70 -8.59 9.40
CA PHE A 83 -10.97 -7.62 8.60
C PHE A 83 -11.08 -7.90 7.12
N VAL A 84 -10.82 -6.87 6.32
CA VAL A 84 -10.48 -6.99 4.90
C VAL A 84 -8.98 -6.84 4.80
N ARG A 85 -8.33 -7.81 4.18
CA ARG A 85 -6.88 -7.83 4.01
C ARG A 85 -6.51 -7.47 2.59
N PHE A 86 -5.46 -6.65 2.47
CA PHE A 86 -4.84 -6.23 1.21
C PHE A 86 -3.44 -6.80 1.15
N ASP A 87 -3.14 -7.56 0.09
CA ASP A 87 -1.78 -8.01 -0.21
C ASP A 87 -1.32 -7.31 -1.48
N PHE A 88 -0.27 -6.50 -1.38
CA PHE A 88 0.36 -5.85 -2.52
C PHE A 88 1.69 -6.54 -2.80
N ILE A 89 1.81 -7.16 -3.99
CA ILE A 89 2.93 -8.03 -4.32
C ILE A 89 3.68 -7.48 -5.53
N ASP A 90 5.00 -7.34 -5.39
CA ASP A 90 5.89 -7.01 -6.48
C ASP A 90 6.91 -8.13 -6.66
N ARG A 91 6.74 -8.93 -7.69
CA ARG A 91 7.59 -10.09 -7.94
C ARG A 91 8.97 -9.73 -8.49
N ARG A 92 9.17 -8.51 -8.90
CA ARG A 92 10.44 -8.00 -9.42
C ARG A 92 11.43 -7.69 -8.31
N ARG A 93 10.92 -7.40 -7.09
CA ARG A 93 11.74 -6.98 -5.95
C ARG A 93 12.02 -8.14 -5.04
N CYS A 94 13.26 -8.21 -4.56
CA CYS A 94 13.69 -9.20 -3.59
C CYS A 94 14.42 -8.50 -2.46
N TYR A 95 13.97 -8.73 -1.23
CA TYR A 95 14.59 -8.15 -0.03
C TYR A 95 15.00 -9.27 0.91
N SER A 96 16.16 -9.08 1.58
CA SER A 96 16.55 -9.93 2.70
C SER A 96 15.64 -9.72 3.90
N GLN A 97 15.64 -10.64 4.84
CA GLN A 97 14.88 -10.47 6.10
C GLN A 97 15.33 -9.21 6.86
N GLU A 98 16.61 -8.93 6.82
CA GLU A 98 17.15 -7.72 7.45
C GLU A 98 16.60 -6.43 6.80
N GLU A 99 16.58 -6.39 5.47
CA GLU A 99 15.99 -5.27 4.74
C GLU A 99 14.50 -5.11 5.03
N LEU A 100 13.77 -6.21 5.11
CA LEU A 100 12.34 -6.20 5.45
C LEU A 100 12.12 -5.66 6.86
N ASN A 101 12.96 -6.03 7.81
CA ASN A 101 12.88 -5.57 9.19
C ASN A 101 13.08 -4.05 9.31
N GLN A 102 13.83 -3.45 8.38
CA GLN A 102 14.14 -2.02 8.36
C GLN A 102 13.15 -1.20 7.53
N LEU A 103 12.24 -1.84 6.81
CA LEU A 103 11.45 -1.17 5.79
C LEU A 103 10.60 -0.01 6.33
N PHE A 104 10.03 -0.17 7.52
CA PHE A 104 9.14 0.82 8.12
C PHE A 104 9.86 1.85 8.99
N TYR A 105 11.18 1.81 8.99
CA TYR A 105 11.98 2.81 9.70
C TYR A 105 12.56 3.82 8.71
N PRO A 106 12.79 5.06 9.15
CA PRO A 106 13.46 6.04 8.29
C PRO A 106 14.82 5.51 7.83
N ASN A 107 15.08 5.61 6.53
CA ASN A 107 16.34 5.18 5.95
C ASN A 107 17.09 6.41 5.43
N LEU A 108 18.03 6.90 6.22
CA LEU A 108 18.79 8.11 5.91
C LEU A 108 19.61 7.96 4.63
N SER A 109 20.20 6.78 4.41
CA SER A 109 20.99 6.53 3.19
C SER A 109 20.10 6.58 1.94
N ARG A 110 18.91 6.01 2.00
CA ARG A 110 17.95 6.06 0.90
C ARG A 110 17.43 7.47 0.67
N MET A 111 17.13 8.19 1.74
CA MET A 111 16.68 9.58 1.67
C MET A 111 17.74 10.48 1.04
N GLN A 112 19.00 10.32 1.42
CA GLN A 112 20.11 11.08 0.87
C GLN A 112 20.37 10.76 -0.60
N ARG A 113 20.30 9.49 -0.99
CA ARG A 113 20.56 9.07 -2.37
C ARG A 113 19.50 9.55 -3.34
N GLN A 114 18.27 9.67 -2.89
CA GLN A 114 17.17 10.10 -3.73
C GLN A 114 16.96 11.61 -3.71
N GLY A 115 17.79 12.32 -2.96
CA GLY A 115 17.81 13.77 -2.94
C GLY A 115 16.54 14.39 -2.37
N GLU A 116 16.08 15.42 -3.05
CA GLU A 116 15.09 16.36 -2.55
C GLU A 116 13.63 15.97 -2.84
N GLU A 117 13.38 14.73 -3.22
CA GLU A 117 12.04 14.33 -3.65
C GLU A 117 11.13 13.96 -2.46
N GLY A 118 11.00 14.90 -1.54
CA GLY A 118 9.94 14.89 -0.54
C GLY A 118 9.91 13.66 0.37
N LEU A 119 8.92 12.80 0.19
CA LEU A 119 8.65 11.67 1.09
C LEU A 119 9.46 10.41 0.78
N ARG A 120 10.36 10.42 -0.20
CA ARG A 120 11.15 9.24 -0.53
C ARG A 120 12.02 8.80 0.66
N GLY A 121 11.94 7.54 0.99
CA GLY A 121 12.54 6.97 2.19
C GLY A 121 11.59 6.94 3.38
N LEU A 122 10.43 7.57 3.27
CA LEU A 122 9.40 7.61 4.32
C LEU A 122 8.08 6.98 3.89
N GLU A 123 7.96 6.51 2.65
CA GLU A 123 6.69 6.01 2.08
C GLU A 123 6.06 4.91 2.93
N TYR A 124 6.86 3.95 3.37
CA TYR A 124 6.35 2.85 4.19
C TYR A 124 6.00 3.29 5.61
N LEU A 125 6.75 4.24 6.15
CA LEU A 125 6.44 4.81 7.45
C LEU A 125 5.12 5.57 7.43
N VAL A 126 4.88 6.35 6.38
CA VAL A 126 3.62 7.08 6.17
C VAL A 126 2.45 6.09 6.04
N CYS A 127 2.64 5.02 5.26
CA CYS A 127 1.63 3.97 5.12
C CYS A 127 1.29 3.33 6.47
N LYS A 128 2.29 3.02 7.26
CA LYS A 128 2.09 2.42 8.58
C LYS A 128 1.34 3.36 9.51
N GLN A 129 1.59 4.65 9.43
CA GLN A 129 0.86 5.65 10.20
C GLN A 129 -0.63 5.70 9.81
N ILE A 130 -0.92 5.59 8.52
CA ILE A 130 -2.30 5.52 8.04
C ILE A 130 -3.02 4.31 8.66
N ILE A 131 -2.38 3.16 8.71
CA ILE A 131 -2.97 1.96 9.31
C ILE A 131 -3.14 2.10 10.81
N ARG A 132 -2.20 2.76 11.51
CA ARG A 132 -2.35 3.06 12.94
C ARG A 132 -3.57 3.95 13.21
N GLU A 133 -3.82 4.93 12.36
CA GLU A 133 -5.00 5.78 12.48
C GLU A 133 -6.28 4.99 12.25
N HIS A 134 -6.28 4.05 11.31
CA HIS A 134 -7.41 3.15 11.13
C HIS A 134 -7.64 2.27 12.35
N ASP A 135 -6.57 1.76 12.96
CA ASP A 135 -6.67 1.00 14.19
C ASP A 135 -7.26 1.81 15.35
N GLU A 136 -6.91 3.09 15.41
CA GLU A 136 -7.37 3.98 16.49
C GLU A 136 -8.78 4.52 16.26
N PHE A 137 -9.10 4.93 15.02
CA PHE A 137 -10.29 5.74 14.76
C PHE A 137 -11.46 5.01 14.10
N THR A 138 -11.32 3.74 13.71
CA THR A 138 -12.44 2.98 13.14
C THR A 138 -13.37 2.39 14.19
N GLY A 139 -12.93 2.31 15.43
CA GLY A 139 -13.66 1.64 16.51
C GLY A 139 -13.38 0.13 16.60
N VAL A 140 -12.55 -0.40 15.72
CA VAL A 140 -12.16 -1.82 15.72
C VAL A 140 -10.65 -1.92 15.80
N ARG A 141 -10.15 -2.53 16.86
CA ARG A 141 -8.71 -2.73 17.06
C ARG A 141 -8.24 -3.98 16.33
N GLY A 142 -7.01 -3.95 15.85
CA GLY A 142 -6.38 -5.08 15.17
C GLY A 142 -5.97 -4.79 13.73
N CYS A 143 -6.12 -3.55 13.27
CA CYS A 143 -5.57 -3.15 11.96
C CYS A 143 -4.05 -3.20 12.02
N ARG A 144 -3.44 -3.88 11.07
CA ARG A 144 -1.98 -4.11 11.03
C ARG A 144 -1.44 -3.92 9.62
N MET A 145 -0.15 -3.66 9.56
CA MET A 145 0.59 -3.60 8.31
C MET A 145 1.98 -4.19 8.52
N ASN A 146 2.43 -4.99 7.56
CA ASN A 146 3.78 -5.52 7.59
C ASN A 146 4.25 -5.86 6.17
N ALA A 147 5.50 -6.27 6.06
CA ALA A 147 6.10 -6.70 4.82
C ALA A 147 6.77 -8.05 5.00
N CYS A 148 6.76 -8.86 3.95
CA CYS A 148 7.36 -10.17 3.97
C CYS A 148 7.78 -10.58 2.56
N GLN A 149 8.42 -11.74 2.45
CA GLN A 149 8.64 -12.35 1.15
C GLN A 149 7.33 -13.02 0.72
N ALA A 150 6.96 -12.80 -0.56
CA ALA A 150 5.78 -13.44 -1.11
C ALA A 150 6.04 -14.92 -1.34
N VAL A 151 4.99 -15.74 -1.19
CA VAL A 151 5.01 -17.13 -1.64
C VAL A 151 5.28 -17.11 -3.15
N ASP A 152 6.11 -18.01 -3.65
CA ASP A 152 6.54 -18.08 -5.05
C ASP A 152 7.47 -16.94 -5.49
N GLY A 153 8.02 -16.20 -4.55
CA GLY A 153 9.03 -15.17 -4.79
C GLY A 153 8.48 -13.77 -4.90
N GLY A 154 9.34 -12.82 -4.58
CA GLY A 154 9.02 -11.41 -4.63
C GLY A 154 8.76 -10.81 -3.25
N PHE A 155 8.33 -9.58 -3.27
CA PHE A 155 8.11 -8.75 -2.11
C PHE A 155 6.62 -8.50 -1.90
N MET A 156 6.15 -8.62 -0.65
CA MET A 156 4.76 -8.37 -0.32
C MET A 156 4.64 -7.38 0.84
N VAL A 157 3.79 -6.39 0.66
CA VAL A 157 3.28 -5.56 1.75
C VAL A 157 1.82 -5.91 1.95
N TRP A 158 1.42 -6.12 3.18
CA TRP A 158 0.02 -6.40 3.49
C TRP A 158 -0.51 -5.52 4.61
N PHE A 159 -1.80 -5.27 4.59
CA PHE A 159 -2.45 -4.54 5.68
C PHE A 159 -3.92 -4.98 5.82
N THR A 160 -4.50 -4.66 6.97
CA THR A 160 -5.87 -5.04 7.31
C THR A 160 -6.67 -3.82 7.75
N ILE A 161 -7.92 -3.77 7.30
CA ILE A 161 -8.89 -2.74 7.61
C ILE A 161 -10.15 -3.44 8.10
N PRO A 162 -10.92 -2.86 9.05
CA PRO A 162 -12.13 -3.53 9.54
C PRO A 162 -13.12 -3.81 8.41
N ALA A 163 -13.63 -5.03 8.35
CA ALA A 163 -14.75 -5.37 7.47
C ALA A 163 -16.04 -4.73 8.02
N LYS A 164 -16.89 -4.32 7.13
CA LYS A 164 -18.21 -3.82 7.50
C LYS A 164 -19.19 -4.97 7.68
#